data_485fe5f8cf040e7d07fd0d4b923ba2b9
#
_entry.id   485fe5f8cf040e7d07fd0d4b923ba2b9
#
_cell.length_a   1.000
_cell.length_b   1.000
_cell.length_c   1.000
_cell.angle_alpha   90.00
_cell.angle_beta   90.00
_cell.angle_gamma   90.00
#
_symmetry.space_group_name_H-M   'P 1'
#
loop_
_entity.id
_entity.type
_entity.pdbx_description
1 polymer ?
#
loop_
_entity_poly.entity_id
_entity_poly.type
_entity_poly.pdbx_seq_one_letter_code
_entity_poly.pdbx_strand_id
1 'polypeptide(L)'
;MAAEFINLLNLPELDIGHSKKVLFTSDHFHTWVHGDYPGTKGPMHKHTADQQFYCVQGECTFHFPDSPARKLTPGMLVTIPAGQLYQLDNTGGEYMILLGARAEAAAKPRFSDKDEVVTSGDYAVQNLDKIKAPEEKKARAQAKL
;
A
#
# COMPACT_ATOMS: atom_id res chain seq x y z
N MET A 1 2.17 27.82 -0.37
CA MET A 1 1.27 26.63 -0.34
C MET A 1 0.65 26.51 1.04
N ALA A 2 -0.65 26.33 1.11
CA ALA A 2 -1.34 26.12 2.39
C ALA A 2 -1.22 24.65 2.81
N ALA A 3 -1.33 24.39 4.12
CA ALA A 3 -1.40 23.04 4.63
C ALA A 3 -2.65 22.31 4.13
N GLU A 4 -2.52 21.03 3.84
CA GLU A 4 -3.62 20.16 3.43
C GLU A 4 -4.00 19.19 4.54
N PHE A 5 -5.29 18.93 4.65
CA PHE A 5 -5.83 17.95 5.59
C PHE A 5 -6.60 16.90 4.80
N ILE A 6 -6.24 15.63 4.98
CA ILE A 6 -6.83 14.51 4.22
C ILE A 6 -7.31 13.45 5.20
N ASN A 7 -8.57 13.02 5.06
CA ASN A 7 -9.09 11.89 5.83
C ASN A 7 -8.82 10.60 5.05
N LEU A 8 -7.87 9.81 5.54
CA LEU A 8 -7.46 8.57 4.88
C LEU A 8 -8.53 7.48 4.91
N LEU A 9 -9.53 7.62 5.75
CA LEU A 9 -10.63 6.65 5.86
C LEU A 9 -11.82 7.00 4.98
N ASN A 10 -11.74 8.10 4.23
CA ASN A 10 -12.85 8.59 3.40
C ASN A 10 -12.40 9.07 2.03
N LEU A 11 -11.50 8.32 1.39
CA LEU A 11 -11.01 8.64 0.06
C LEU A 11 -11.80 7.86 -0.99
N PRO A 12 -12.45 8.53 -1.96
CA PRO A 12 -13.26 7.85 -2.98
C PRO A 12 -12.43 6.98 -3.93
N GLU A 13 -11.13 7.22 -4.03
CA GLU A 13 -10.22 6.45 -4.88
C GLU A 13 -9.90 5.07 -4.30
N LEU A 14 -10.19 4.84 -3.03
CA LEU A 14 -9.95 3.56 -2.36
C LEU A 14 -11.18 2.66 -2.47
N ASP A 15 -11.03 1.43 -1.98
CA ASP A 15 -12.10 0.44 -1.94
C ASP A 15 -12.49 -0.11 -3.32
N ILE A 16 -11.55 -0.05 -4.26
CA ILE A 16 -11.70 -0.60 -5.60
C ILE A 16 -10.44 -1.39 -5.94
N GLY A 17 -10.41 -2.69 -5.59
CA GLY A 17 -9.27 -3.56 -5.87
C GLY A 17 -7.97 -2.99 -5.32
N HIS A 18 -6.90 -3.14 -6.08
CA HIS A 18 -5.62 -2.50 -5.77
C HIS A 18 -5.71 -1.03 -6.14
N SER A 19 -5.58 -0.15 -5.15
CA SER A 19 -5.65 1.29 -5.35
C SER A 19 -4.46 1.98 -4.74
N LYS A 20 -4.00 3.02 -5.41
CA LYS A 20 -2.92 3.86 -4.91
C LYS A 20 -3.24 5.32 -5.27
N LYS A 21 -3.13 6.19 -4.28
CA LYS A 21 -3.28 7.63 -4.50
C LYS A 21 -2.08 8.35 -3.89
N VAL A 22 -1.34 9.10 -4.71
CA VAL A 22 -0.27 9.97 -4.23
C VAL A 22 -0.90 11.17 -3.53
N LEU A 23 -0.52 11.40 -2.29
CA LEU A 23 -1.04 12.50 -1.46
C LEU A 23 -0.16 13.73 -1.57
N PHE A 24 1.15 13.54 -1.61
CA PHE A 24 2.14 14.61 -1.73
C PHE A 24 3.41 14.08 -2.36
N THR A 25 4.06 14.89 -3.17
CA THR A 25 5.38 14.56 -3.71
C THR A 25 6.22 15.82 -3.85
N SER A 26 7.50 15.69 -3.56
CA SER A 26 8.53 16.71 -3.77
C SER A 26 9.82 16.00 -4.18
N ASP A 27 10.90 16.75 -4.33
CA ASP A 27 12.22 16.17 -4.61
C ASP A 27 12.77 15.38 -3.42
N HIS A 28 12.24 15.59 -2.23
CA HIS A 28 12.77 15.02 -0.99
C HIS A 28 12.00 13.78 -0.52
N PHE A 29 10.70 13.76 -0.72
CA PHE A 29 9.87 12.62 -0.32
C PHE A 29 8.54 12.63 -1.05
N HIS A 30 7.84 11.48 -0.96
CA HIS A 30 6.43 11.44 -1.32
C HIS A 30 5.67 10.56 -0.34
N THR A 31 4.37 10.84 -0.23
CA THR A 31 3.45 10.03 0.53
C THR A 31 2.30 9.60 -0.36
N TRP A 32 1.81 8.40 -0.09
CA TRP A 32 0.67 7.85 -0.81
C TRP A 32 -0.17 6.99 0.13
N VAL A 33 -1.39 6.80 -0.26
CA VAL A 33 -2.25 5.80 0.39
C VAL A 33 -2.41 4.62 -0.56
N HIS A 34 -2.40 3.42 0.00
CA HIS A 34 -2.45 2.16 -0.72
C HIS A 34 -3.59 1.34 -0.14
N GLY A 35 -4.46 0.84 -1.00
CA GLY A 35 -5.59 0.03 -0.59
C GLY A 35 -5.71 -1.24 -1.41
N ASP A 36 -6.06 -2.35 -0.75
CA ASP A 36 -6.25 -3.65 -1.39
C ASP A 36 -7.33 -4.46 -0.69
N TYR A 37 -8.06 -5.25 -1.48
CA TYR A 37 -8.99 -6.25 -0.94
C TYR A 37 -8.26 -7.47 -0.38
N PRO A 38 -8.93 -8.23 0.51
CA PRO A 38 -8.39 -9.50 0.98
C PRO A 38 -7.95 -10.41 -0.17
N GLY A 39 -6.78 -11.02 -0.03
CA GLY A 39 -6.22 -11.90 -1.03
C GLY A 39 -5.36 -11.21 -2.09
N THR A 40 -5.28 -9.88 -2.10
CA THR A 40 -4.37 -9.17 -3.00
C THR A 40 -2.93 -9.36 -2.52
N LYS A 41 -2.04 -9.70 -3.44
CA LYS A 41 -0.63 -9.95 -3.17
C LYS A 41 0.23 -9.23 -4.18
N GLY A 42 1.12 -8.39 -3.70
CA GLY A 42 2.07 -7.68 -4.55
C GLY A 42 3.31 -8.52 -4.88
N PRO A 43 4.16 -8.04 -5.78
CA PRO A 43 5.43 -8.71 -6.09
C PRO A 43 6.48 -8.46 -5.01
N MET A 44 7.44 -9.38 -4.91
CA MET A 44 8.66 -9.13 -4.14
C MET A 44 9.48 -8.09 -4.88
N HIS A 45 9.82 -6.98 -4.20
CA HIS A 45 10.55 -5.87 -4.82
C HIS A 45 11.30 -5.05 -3.78
N LYS A 46 12.11 -4.13 -4.26
CA LYS A 46 12.87 -3.19 -3.44
C LYS A 46 12.83 -1.79 -4.05
N HIS A 47 13.11 -0.80 -3.25
CA HIS A 47 13.23 0.59 -3.68
C HIS A 47 14.63 1.13 -3.42
N THR A 48 14.95 2.25 -4.05
CA THR A 48 16.26 2.90 -3.93
C THR A 48 16.35 3.85 -2.73
N ALA A 49 15.27 4.05 -2.01
CA ALA A 49 15.23 4.93 -0.85
C ALA A 49 14.53 4.27 0.33
N ASP A 50 14.78 4.79 1.52
CA ASP A 50 14.09 4.35 2.74
C ASP A 50 12.61 4.67 2.66
N GLN A 51 11.78 3.78 3.20
CA GLN A 51 10.35 3.98 3.21
C GLN A 51 9.71 3.43 4.47
N GLN A 52 8.49 3.89 4.71
CA GLN A 52 7.68 3.45 5.84
C GLN A 52 6.26 3.17 5.37
N PHE A 53 5.62 2.20 6.03
CA PHE A 53 4.18 2.00 5.94
C PHE A 53 3.57 2.04 7.34
N TYR A 54 2.46 2.73 7.44
CA TYR A 54 1.62 2.77 8.63
C TYR A 54 0.27 2.15 8.30
N CYS A 55 -0.17 1.19 9.12
CA CYS A 55 -1.47 0.56 8.91
C CYS A 55 -2.59 1.42 9.48
N VAL A 56 -3.47 1.87 8.60
CA VAL A 56 -4.65 2.68 8.95
C VAL A 56 -5.85 1.78 9.24
N GLN A 57 -6.01 0.71 8.44
CA GLN A 57 -7.14 -0.21 8.53
C GLN A 57 -6.73 -1.58 7.98
N GLY A 58 -7.31 -2.62 8.53
CA GLY A 58 -7.12 -3.99 8.05
C GLY A 58 -5.85 -4.63 8.57
N GLU A 59 -5.34 -5.59 7.81
CA GLU A 59 -4.13 -6.34 8.16
C GLU A 59 -3.29 -6.57 6.93
N CYS A 60 -2.00 -6.35 7.04
CA CYS A 60 -1.05 -6.60 5.96
C CYS A 60 0.04 -7.55 6.46
N THR A 61 0.39 -8.56 5.68
CA THR A 61 1.56 -9.39 5.98
C THR A 61 2.70 -9.00 5.06
N PHE A 62 3.83 -8.68 5.68
CA PHE A 62 5.07 -8.37 4.97
C PHE A 62 5.96 -9.62 4.96
N HIS A 63 6.40 -10.01 3.75
CA HIS A 63 7.31 -11.13 3.53
C HIS A 63 8.68 -10.59 3.16
N PHE A 64 9.72 -11.19 3.75
CA PHE A 64 11.12 -10.83 3.49
C PHE A 64 11.88 -12.11 3.14
N PRO A 65 12.86 -12.06 2.21
CA PRO A 65 13.60 -13.27 1.83
C PRO A 65 14.41 -13.88 2.97
N ASP A 66 14.90 -13.02 3.88
CA ASP A 66 15.90 -13.41 4.88
C ASP A 66 15.38 -13.47 6.32
N SER A 67 14.08 -13.23 6.53
CA SER A 67 13.50 -13.21 7.88
C SER A 67 12.04 -13.67 7.83
N PRO A 68 11.48 -14.06 8.99
CA PRO A 68 10.08 -14.48 9.05
C PRO A 68 9.13 -13.36 8.61
N ALA A 69 8.02 -13.76 7.99
CA ALA A 69 6.94 -12.83 7.67
C ALA A 69 6.36 -12.23 8.94
N ARG A 70 5.93 -10.97 8.84
CA ARG A 70 5.35 -10.23 9.96
C ARG A 70 4.09 -9.50 9.54
N LYS A 71 3.15 -9.42 10.46
CA LYS A 71 1.89 -8.71 10.27
C LYS A 71 2.00 -7.26 10.71
N LEU A 72 1.39 -6.39 9.92
CA LEU A 72 1.19 -4.98 10.24
C LEU A 72 -0.31 -4.77 10.44
N THR A 73 -0.68 -4.34 11.64
CA THR A 73 -2.08 -4.10 12.01
C THR A 73 -2.29 -2.64 12.39
N PRO A 74 -3.54 -2.16 12.54
CA PRO A 74 -3.80 -0.74 12.77
C PRO A 74 -3.00 -0.15 13.94
N GLY A 75 -2.33 0.97 13.68
CA GLY A 75 -1.44 1.63 14.63
C GLY A 75 0.01 1.23 14.55
N MET A 76 0.35 0.19 13.78
CA MET A 76 1.73 -0.25 13.60
C MET A 76 2.40 0.45 12.42
N LEU A 77 3.70 0.65 12.57
CA LEU A 77 4.58 1.22 11.55
C LEU A 77 5.69 0.21 11.23
N VAL A 78 6.00 0.06 9.94
CA VAL A 78 7.19 -0.67 9.49
C VAL A 78 8.10 0.28 8.73
N THR A 79 9.39 0.21 9.03
CA THR A 79 10.44 0.93 8.27
C THR A 79 11.21 -0.08 7.43
N ILE A 80 11.31 0.19 6.14
CA ILE A 80 11.99 -0.66 5.17
C ILE A 80 13.14 0.15 4.58
N PRO A 81 14.40 -0.20 4.92
CA PRO A 81 15.56 0.51 4.38
C PRO A 81 15.69 0.37 2.87
N ALA A 82 16.36 1.32 2.25
CA ALA A 82 16.69 1.25 0.82
C ALA A 82 17.36 -0.09 0.49
N GLY A 83 16.95 -0.71 -0.60
CA GLY A 83 17.50 -1.99 -1.06
C GLY A 83 16.94 -3.24 -0.38
N GLN A 84 16.14 -3.10 0.66
CA GLN A 84 15.51 -4.24 1.33
C GLN A 84 14.37 -4.79 0.49
N LEU A 85 14.47 -6.06 0.10
CA LEU A 85 13.40 -6.76 -0.59
C LEU A 85 12.23 -7.02 0.35
N TYR A 86 11.02 -6.81 -0.13
CA TYR A 86 9.80 -7.11 0.60
C TYR A 86 8.64 -7.40 -0.35
N GLN A 87 7.67 -8.10 0.16
CA GLN A 87 6.39 -8.36 -0.51
C GLN A 87 5.29 -8.14 0.52
N LEU A 88 4.23 -7.48 0.12
CA LEU A 88 3.08 -7.29 1.00
C LEU A 88 1.84 -7.93 0.40
N ASP A 89 0.99 -8.48 1.27
CA ASP A 89 -0.30 -8.98 0.88
C ASP A 89 -1.36 -8.68 1.94
N ASN A 90 -2.61 -8.56 1.51
CA ASN A 90 -3.73 -8.41 2.43
C ASN A 90 -4.15 -9.81 2.92
N THR A 91 -3.77 -10.12 4.15
CA THR A 91 -4.09 -11.39 4.80
C THR A 91 -5.25 -11.26 5.78
N GLY A 92 -5.85 -10.07 5.88
CA GLY A 92 -7.00 -9.84 6.73
C GLY A 92 -8.33 -10.17 6.05
N GLY A 93 -9.42 -9.90 6.77
CA GLY A 93 -10.78 -10.14 6.30
C GLY A 93 -11.48 -8.90 5.75
N GLU A 94 -10.81 -7.77 5.68
CA GLU A 94 -11.39 -6.50 5.20
C GLU A 94 -10.44 -5.76 4.28
N TYR A 95 -10.93 -4.71 3.65
CA TYR A 95 -10.13 -3.83 2.82
C TYR A 95 -9.00 -3.21 3.65
N MET A 96 -7.78 -3.35 3.16
CA MET A 96 -6.57 -2.87 3.82
C MET A 96 -6.27 -1.44 3.36
N ILE A 97 -5.89 -0.58 4.29
CA ILE A 97 -5.43 0.79 3.97
C ILE A 97 -4.10 1.02 4.66
N LEU A 98 -3.08 1.30 3.86
CA LEU A 98 -1.74 1.65 4.34
C LEU A 98 -1.38 3.08 3.90
N LEU A 99 -0.81 3.84 4.80
CA LEU A 99 -0.15 5.10 4.46
C LEU A 99 1.32 4.80 4.21
N GLY A 100 1.81 5.15 3.03
CA GLY A 100 3.21 4.99 2.67
C GLY A 100 3.94 6.32 2.62
N ALA A 101 5.22 6.30 2.95
CA ALA A 101 6.12 7.45 2.80
C ALA A 101 7.49 6.93 2.34
N ARG A 102 8.11 7.62 1.40
CA ARG A 102 9.42 7.25 0.87
C ARG A 102 10.26 8.49 0.64
N ALA A 103 11.56 8.39 0.93
CA ALA A 103 12.50 9.50 0.89
C ALA A 103 13.03 9.77 -0.54
N GLU A 104 12.13 9.85 -1.51
CA GLU A 104 12.43 10.20 -2.90
C GLU A 104 11.15 10.64 -3.61
N ALA A 105 11.29 11.23 -4.79
CA ALA A 105 10.14 11.62 -5.60
C ALA A 105 9.35 10.39 -6.06
N ALA A 106 8.04 10.57 -6.30
CA ALA A 106 7.11 9.49 -6.61
C ALA A 106 7.46 8.70 -7.88
N ALA A 107 8.14 9.32 -8.85
CA ALA A 107 8.41 8.73 -10.16
C ALA A 107 9.53 7.69 -10.18
N LYS A 108 10.22 7.46 -9.06
CA LYS A 108 11.32 6.51 -9.03
C LYS A 108 10.83 5.07 -9.16
N PRO A 109 11.50 4.23 -9.97
CA PRO A 109 11.09 2.85 -10.15
C PRO A 109 11.41 1.98 -8.94
N ARG A 110 10.76 0.83 -8.85
CA ARG A 110 11.09 -0.25 -7.92
C ARG A 110 11.72 -1.41 -8.71
N PHE A 111 12.43 -2.26 -8.01
CA PHE A 111 13.24 -3.31 -8.64
C PHE A 111 12.99 -4.67 -8.00
N SER A 112 13.15 -5.74 -8.81
CA SER A 112 13.14 -7.11 -8.34
C SER A 112 14.46 -7.47 -7.64
N ASP A 113 14.56 -8.70 -7.13
CA ASP A 113 15.79 -9.25 -6.59
C ASP A 113 16.92 -9.33 -7.62
N LYS A 114 16.58 -9.32 -8.91
CA LYS A 114 17.52 -9.35 -10.04
C LYS A 114 17.79 -7.96 -10.63
N ASP A 115 17.42 -6.91 -9.91
CA ASP A 115 17.56 -5.51 -10.33
C ASP A 115 16.79 -5.17 -11.62
N GLU A 116 15.73 -5.89 -11.91
CA GLU A 116 14.82 -5.60 -13.02
C GLU A 116 13.69 -4.68 -12.54
N VAL A 117 13.27 -3.75 -13.38
CA VAL A 117 12.17 -2.83 -13.04
C VAL A 117 10.87 -3.63 -12.88
N VAL A 118 10.19 -3.41 -11.75
CA VAL A 118 8.90 -4.03 -11.44
C VAL A 118 7.80 -3.01 -11.71
N THR A 119 6.83 -3.38 -12.55
CA THR A 119 5.71 -2.51 -12.90
C THR A 119 4.50 -2.78 -12.03
N SER A 120 3.54 -1.84 -12.04
CA SER A 120 2.29 -2.02 -11.30
C SER A 120 1.45 -3.20 -11.81
N GLY A 121 1.65 -3.59 -13.08
CA GLY A 121 0.96 -4.74 -13.67
C GLY A 121 1.40 -6.10 -13.12
N ASP A 122 2.47 -6.12 -12.32
CA ASP A 122 2.97 -7.35 -11.72
C ASP A 122 2.24 -7.73 -10.42
N TYR A 123 1.27 -6.92 -9.99
CA TYR A 123 0.44 -7.30 -8.84
C TYR A 123 -0.49 -8.43 -9.23
N ALA A 124 -0.48 -9.46 -8.41
CA ALA A 124 -1.42 -10.57 -8.53
C ALA A 124 -2.62 -10.29 -7.63
N VAL A 125 -3.79 -10.17 -8.24
CA VAL A 125 -5.04 -10.11 -7.49
C VAL A 125 -5.58 -11.52 -7.40
N GLN A 126 -5.59 -12.06 -6.20
CA GLN A 126 -6.16 -13.38 -5.92
C GLN A 126 -7.62 -13.21 -5.51
N ASN A 127 -8.42 -14.22 -5.83
CA ASN A 127 -9.85 -14.20 -5.47
C ASN A 127 -10.59 -13.00 -6.07
N LEU A 128 -10.50 -12.84 -7.40
CA LEU A 128 -11.17 -11.76 -8.11
C LEU A 128 -12.67 -11.70 -7.84
N ASP A 129 -13.28 -12.85 -7.54
CA ASP A 129 -14.69 -12.96 -7.15
C ASP A 129 -15.02 -12.25 -5.84
N LYS A 130 -14.01 -11.92 -5.04
CA LYS A 130 -14.16 -11.21 -3.77
C LYS A 130 -13.96 -9.71 -3.89
N ILE A 131 -13.71 -9.19 -5.08
CA ILE A 131 -13.62 -7.75 -5.29
C ILE A 131 -15.00 -7.14 -5.00
N LYS A 132 -14.98 -6.14 -4.10
CA LYS A 132 -16.22 -5.53 -3.61
C LYS A 132 -16.97 -4.79 -4.71
N ALA A 133 -18.29 -4.88 -4.65
CA ALA A 133 -19.16 -4.17 -5.58
C ALA A 133 -19.18 -2.66 -5.29
N PRO A 134 -19.50 -1.81 -6.28
CA PRO A 134 -19.60 -0.36 -6.09
C PRO A 134 -20.50 0.08 -4.96
N GLU A 135 -21.56 -0.68 -4.66
CA GLU A 135 -22.47 -0.40 -3.55
C GLU A 135 -21.78 -0.49 -2.20
N GLU A 136 -20.89 -1.46 -2.01
CA GLU A 136 -20.13 -1.61 -0.78
C GLU A 136 -19.16 -0.45 -0.58
N LYS A 137 -18.54 0.04 -1.65
CA LYS A 137 -17.71 1.23 -1.61
C LYS A 137 -18.52 2.44 -1.15
N LYS A 138 -19.71 2.60 -1.70
CA LYS A 138 -20.62 3.70 -1.36
C LYS A 138 -21.04 3.65 0.12
N ALA A 139 -21.43 2.48 0.59
CA ALA A 139 -21.79 2.28 1.98
C ALA A 139 -20.62 2.57 2.93
N ARG A 140 -19.41 2.14 2.58
CA ARG A 140 -18.22 2.42 3.36
C ARG A 140 -17.91 3.92 3.41
N ALA A 141 -18.00 4.62 2.30
CA ALA A 141 -17.76 6.05 2.25
C ALA A 141 -18.75 6.81 3.14
N GLN A 142 -20.02 6.43 3.12
CA GLN A 142 -21.05 7.02 3.99
C GLN A 142 -20.77 6.74 5.47
N ALA A 143 -20.30 5.56 5.81
CA ALA A 143 -19.99 5.20 7.19
C ALA A 143 -18.77 5.98 7.73
N LYS A 144 -17.91 6.52 6.88
CA LYS A 144 -16.72 7.27 7.27
C LYS A 144 -16.95 8.78 7.34
N LEU A 145 -18.07 9.25 6.87
CA LEU A 145 -18.43 10.67 7.00
C LEU A 145 -18.81 11.00 8.44
#